data_69f08461843742c2a7123206d2cd7684
#
_entry.id   69f08461843742c2a7123206d2cd7684
#
_cell.length_a   1.000
_cell.length_b   1.000
_cell.length_c   1.000
_cell.angle_alpha   90.00
_cell.angle_beta   90.00
_cell.angle_gamma   90.00
#
_symmetry.space_group_name_H-M   'P 1'
#
loop_
_entity.id
_entity.type
_entity.pdbx_description
1 polymer ?
#
loop_
_entity_poly.entity_id
_entity_poly.type
_entity_poly.pdbx_seq_one_letter_code
_entity_poly.pdbx_strand_id
1 'polypeptide(L)'
;MEKYDLRLAQPNREALPTGALHTLEHLLAGYLRDHLPGVIDLSPMGCRTGFYLVVEGPVGEEKVLEAFAQALKDVLAHEGEVPGASFRECGNYRDHDLPGAKAWAEKVLKAGLRVQATVPLEAR
;
A
#
# COMPACT_ATOMS: atom_id res chain seq x y z
N MET A 1 7.20 16.02 -9.57
CA MET A 1 6.86 14.73 -8.96
C MET A 1 6.81 14.83 -7.44
N GLU A 2 5.89 14.10 -6.85
CA GLU A 2 5.75 14.01 -5.40
C GLU A 2 5.87 12.57 -4.94
N LYS A 3 6.46 12.36 -3.77
CA LYS A 3 6.63 11.05 -3.16
C LYS A 3 5.96 11.05 -1.79
N TYR A 4 5.15 10.03 -1.53
CA TYR A 4 4.40 9.88 -0.29
C TYR A 4 4.74 8.56 0.38
N ASP A 5 4.80 8.56 1.71
CA ASP A 5 4.95 7.36 2.52
C ASP A 5 3.57 6.88 2.96
N LEU A 6 3.16 5.71 2.49
CA LEU A 6 1.91 5.08 2.90
C LEU A 6 2.21 4.03 3.95
N ARG A 7 2.01 4.36 5.23
CA ARG A 7 2.29 3.46 6.35
C ARG A 7 1.09 2.61 6.71
N LEU A 8 1.29 1.31 6.83
CA LEU A 8 0.28 0.34 7.22
C LEU A 8 0.57 -0.24 8.60
N ALA A 9 1.84 -0.34 8.98
CA ALA A 9 2.26 -0.89 10.26
C ALA A 9 3.09 0.12 11.04
N GLN A 10 3.04 0.03 12.37
CA GLN A 10 3.83 0.90 13.24
C GLN A 10 5.31 0.53 13.14
N PRO A 11 6.19 1.45 12.70
CA PRO A 11 7.61 1.15 12.60
C PRO A 11 8.19 0.63 13.92
N ASN A 12 9.06 -0.36 13.82
CA ASN A 12 9.74 -1.01 14.95
C ASN A 12 8.83 -1.75 15.93
N ARG A 13 7.55 -1.90 15.59
CA ARG A 13 6.59 -2.68 16.40
C ARG A 13 5.94 -3.79 15.61
N GLU A 14 5.64 -3.52 14.36
CA GLU A 14 4.97 -4.47 13.47
C GLU A 14 5.60 -4.39 12.09
N ALA A 15 5.49 -5.46 11.33
CA ALA A 15 5.83 -5.49 9.92
C ALA A 15 4.89 -6.45 9.21
N LEU A 16 4.53 -6.14 7.97
CA LEU A 16 3.70 -7.03 7.18
C LEU A 16 4.50 -8.27 6.78
N PRO A 17 3.90 -9.46 6.85
CA PRO A 17 4.51 -10.65 6.25
C PRO A 17 4.75 -10.41 4.75
N THR A 18 5.77 -11.03 4.19
CA THR A 18 6.17 -10.78 2.79
C THR A 18 5.05 -11.09 1.80
N GLY A 19 4.32 -12.18 2.01
CA GLY A 19 3.22 -12.56 1.11
C GLY A 19 2.09 -11.53 1.11
N ALA A 20 1.70 -11.03 2.28
CA ALA A 20 0.67 -10.00 2.39
C ALA A 20 1.13 -8.69 1.76
N LEU A 21 2.36 -8.29 2.02
CA LEU A 21 2.94 -7.07 1.45
C LEU A 21 3.00 -7.15 -0.08
N HIS A 22 3.46 -8.27 -0.61
CA HIS A 22 3.59 -8.49 -2.04
C HIS A 22 2.23 -8.45 -2.74
N THR A 23 1.22 -9.09 -2.15
CA THR A 23 -0.14 -9.08 -2.69
C THR A 23 -0.73 -7.67 -2.64
N LEU A 24 -0.54 -6.93 -1.54
CA LEU A 24 -0.97 -5.54 -1.46
C LEU A 24 -0.30 -4.67 -2.52
N GLU A 25 0.97 -4.86 -2.79
CA GLU A 25 1.67 -4.13 -3.84
C GLU A 25 0.97 -4.32 -5.19
N HIS A 26 0.70 -5.56 -5.58
CA HIS A 26 0.03 -5.85 -6.85
C HIS A 26 -1.38 -5.25 -6.91
N LEU A 27 -2.16 -5.38 -5.85
CA LEU A 27 -3.52 -4.85 -5.81
C LEU A 27 -3.55 -3.32 -5.77
N LEU A 28 -2.76 -2.71 -4.89
CA LEU A 28 -2.75 -1.26 -4.73
C LEU A 28 -2.18 -0.54 -5.94
N ALA A 29 -1.23 -1.16 -6.65
CA ALA A 29 -0.71 -0.57 -7.88
C ALA A 29 -1.82 -0.31 -8.90
N GLY A 30 -2.77 -1.22 -9.02
CA GLY A 30 -3.94 -1.05 -9.88
C GLY A 30 -4.99 -0.14 -9.28
N TYR A 31 -5.42 -0.42 -8.05
CA TYR A 31 -6.52 0.30 -7.42
C TYR A 31 -6.20 1.77 -7.14
N LEU A 32 -4.96 2.11 -6.78
CA LEU A 32 -4.59 3.52 -6.60
C LEU A 32 -4.72 4.30 -7.92
N ARG A 33 -4.41 3.67 -9.04
CA ARG A 33 -4.56 4.31 -10.35
C ARG A 33 -6.02 4.58 -10.71
N ASP A 34 -6.95 3.83 -10.15
CA ASP A 34 -8.38 4.05 -10.36
C ASP A 34 -8.89 5.30 -9.63
N HIS A 35 -8.23 5.71 -8.55
CA HIS A 35 -8.68 6.81 -7.70
C HIS A 35 -7.77 8.03 -7.75
N LEU A 36 -6.60 7.93 -8.36
CA LEU A 36 -5.59 8.98 -8.33
C LEU A 36 -4.89 9.08 -9.68
N PRO A 37 -5.00 10.22 -10.39
CA PRO A 37 -4.30 10.40 -11.66
C PRO A 37 -2.80 10.58 -11.42
N GLY A 38 -2.00 10.17 -12.41
CA GLY A 38 -0.57 10.45 -12.40
C GLY A 38 0.26 9.54 -11.49
N VAL A 39 -0.25 8.39 -11.09
CA VAL A 39 0.54 7.42 -10.32
C VAL A 39 1.67 6.90 -11.21
N ILE A 40 2.90 7.10 -10.77
CA ILE A 40 4.10 6.66 -11.49
C ILE A 40 4.56 5.31 -10.95
N ASP A 41 4.64 5.18 -9.63
CA ASP A 41 5.17 3.96 -9.00
C ASP A 41 4.61 3.77 -7.61
N LEU A 42 4.52 2.52 -7.21
CA LEU A 42 4.22 2.09 -5.84
C LEU A 42 5.22 0.99 -5.49
N SER A 43 6.04 1.22 -4.47
CA SER A 43 7.10 0.30 -4.08
C SER A 43 7.04 -0.01 -2.60
N PRO A 44 7.22 -1.27 -2.18
CA PRO A 44 7.25 -1.58 -0.75
C PRO A 44 8.51 -1.03 -0.09
N MET A 45 8.38 -0.62 1.17
CA MET A 45 9.52 -0.26 1.99
C MET A 45 10.27 -1.52 2.41
N GLY A 46 11.60 -1.45 2.46
CA GLY A 46 12.41 -2.59 2.87
C GLY A 46 12.12 -3.08 4.29
N CYS A 47 11.65 -2.20 5.17
CA CYS A 47 11.25 -2.55 6.55
C CYS A 47 9.87 -3.22 6.63
N ARG A 48 9.14 -3.30 5.52
CA ARG A 48 7.82 -3.93 5.43
C ARG A 48 6.74 -3.25 6.31
N THR A 49 6.84 -1.93 6.48
CA THR A 49 5.85 -1.17 7.25
C THR A 49 4.89 -0.36 6.37
N GLY A 50 5.15 -0.31 5.07
CA GLY A 50 4.33 0.43 4.14
C GLY A 50 4.92 0.50 2.74
N PHE A 51 4.47 1.50 2.00
CA PHE A 51 4.85 1.70 0.60
C PHE A 51 5.29 3.12 0.35
N TYR A 52 6.13 3.29 -0.67
CA TYR A 52 6.39 4.59 -1.27
C TYR A 52 5.49 4.74 -2.50
N LEU A 53 4.76 5.84 -2.55
CA LEU A 53 3.94 6.20 -3.69
C LEU A 53 4.58 7.39 -4.40
N VAL A 54 4.83 7.27 -5.69
CA VAL A 54 5.33 8.37 -6.52
C VAL A 54 4.24 8.77 -7.49
N VAL A 55 3.90 10.05 -7.49
CA VAL A 55 2.90 10.62 -8.40
C VAL A 55 3.50 11.79 -9.17
N GLU A 56 2.95 12.06 -10.34
CA GLU A 56 3.40 13.17 -11.14
C GLU A 56 3.12 14.52 -10.47
N GLY A 57 2.00 14.63 -9.78
CA GLY A 57 1.65 15.78 -8.95
C GLY A 57 1.49 17.10 -9.68
N PRO A 58 1.18 18.19 -8.96
CA PRO A 58 0.86 18.20 -7.53
C PRO A 58 -0.51 17.61 -7.22
N VAL A 59 -0.61 16.81 -6.18
CA VAL A 59 -1.87 16.18 -5.76
C VAL A 59 -2.26 16.64 -4.36
N GLY A 60 -1.36 16.51 -3.39
CA GLY A 60 -1.59 16.86 -2.01
C GLY A 60 -1.95 15.67 -1.13
N GLU A 61 -1.62 15.78 0.14
CA GLU A 61 -1.76 14.70 1.12
C GLU A 61 -3.18 14.22 1.31
N GLU A 62 -4.15 15.13 1.31
CA GLU A 62 -5.55 14.78 1.53
C GLU A 62 -6.11 13.92 0.41
N LYS A 63 -5.80 14.24 -0.84
CA LYS A 63 -6.23 13.45 -1.99
C LYS A 63 -5.57 12.09 -2.01
N VAL A 64 -4.29 12.01 -1.65
CA VAL A 64 -3.58 10.75 -1.54
C VAL A 64 -4.21 9.88 -0.46
N LEU A 65 -4.51 10.46 0.70
CA LEU A 65 -5.14 9.75 1.80
C LEU A 65 -6.51 9.19 1.42
N GLU A 66 -7.32 9.99 0.74
CA GLU A 66 -8.64 9.57 0.26
C GLU A 66 -8.53 8.45 -0.77
N ALA A 67 -7.62 8.58 -1.74
CA ALA A 67 -7.40 7.56 -2.76
C ALA A 67 -6.89 6.26 -2.13
N PHE A 68 -6.01 6.35 -1.14
CA PHE A 68 -5.50 5.19 -0.42
C PHE A 68 -6.63 4.48 0.35
N ALA A 69 -7.49 5.23 1.02
CA ALA A 69 -8.64 4.65 1.72
C ALA A 69 -9.56 3.91 0.75
N GLN A 70 -9.86 4.50 -0.41
CA GLN A 70 -10.68 3.85 -1.42
C GLN A 70 -10.01 2.60 -1.99
N ALA A 71 -8.71 2.66 -2.26
CA ALA A 71 -7.95 1.52 -2.75
C ALA A 71 -7.95 0.36 -1.74
N LEU A 72 -7.82 0.65 -0.45
CA LEU A 72 -7.90 -0.38 0.59
C LEU A 72 -9.29 -1.03 0.66
N LYS A 73 -10.34 -0.25 0.45
CA LYS A 73 -11.71 -0.80 0.35
C LYS A 73 -11.85 -1.71 -0.86
N ASP A 74 -11.23 -1.35 -1.97
CA ASP A 74 -11.21 -2.18 -3.18
C ASP A 74 -10.48 -3.51 -2.91
N VAL A 75 -9.39 -3.47 -2.14
CA VAL A 75 -8.66 -4.69 -1.73
C VAL A 75 -9.60 -5.62 -0.94
N LEU A 76 -10.38 -5.07 0.00
CA LEU A 76 -11.34 -5.87 0.77
C LEU A 76 -12.41 -6.50 -0.10
N ALA A 77 -12.82 -5.81 -1.15
CA ALA A 77 -13.85 -6.30 -2.07
C ALA A 77 -13.29 -7.19 -3.18
N HIS A 78 -11.96 -7.28 -3.31
CA HIS A 78 -11.33 -8.03 -4.39
C HIS A 78 -11.63 -9.52 -4.30
N GLU A 79 -12.06 -10.09 -5.42
CA GLU A 79 -12.28 -11.52 -5.57
C GLU A 79 -11.49 -12.03 -6.77
N GLY A 80 -11.10 -13.30 -6.73
CA GLY A 80 -10.37 -13.92 -7.81
C GLY A 80 -8.86 -13.76 -7.67
N GLU A 81 -8.16 -13.92 -8.79
CA GLU A 81 -6.71 -13.92 -8.82
C GLU A 81 -6.12 -12.53 -8.56
N VAL A 82 -4.93 -12.51 -7.98
CA VAL A 82 -4.14 -11.28 -7.81
C VAL A 82 -3.53 -10.90 -9.16
N PRO A 83 -3.74 -9.68 -9.65
CA PRO A 83 -3.18 -9.26 -10.94
C PRO A 83 -1.66 -9.38 -10.97
N GLY A 84 -1.12 -9.91 -12.05
CA GLY A 84 0.32 -10.02 -12.24
C GLY A 84 1.02 -11.05 -11.37
N ALA A 85 0.28 -11.90 -10.66
CA ALA A 85 0.86 -12.88 -9.72
C ALA A 85 1.16 -14.23 -10.38
N SER A 86 1.32 -14.28 -11.69
CA SER A 86 1.62 -15.51 -12.42
C SER A 86 3.12 -15.73 -12.57
N PHE A 87 3.50 -16.94 -12.90
CA PHE A 87 4.89 -17.30 -13.18
C PHE A 87 5.52 -16.37 -14.23
N ARG A 88 4.75 -15.96 -15.24
CA ARG A 88 5.27 -15.10 -16.31
C ARG A 88 5.39 -13.64 -15.93
N GLU A 89 4.53 -13.16 -15.03
CA GLU A 89 4.39 -11.75 -14.75
C GLU A 89 5.09 -11.32 -13.45
N CYS A 90 5.42 -12.28 -12.58
CA CYS A 90 5.96 -11.99 -11.27
C CYS A 90 7.24 -12.80 -11.03
N GLY A 91 8.27 -12.14 -10.52
CA GLY A 91 9.53 -12.79 -10.18
C GLY A 91 9.46 -13.75 -9.00
N ASN A 92 8.42 -13.63 -8.17
CA ASN A 92 8.20 -14.50 -7.02
C ASN A 92 6.69 -14.77 -6.85
N TYR A 93 6.10 -15.43 -7.83
CA TYR A 93 4.65 -15.61 -7.90
C TYR A 93 4.07 -16.45 -6.76
N ARG A 94 4.89 -17.22 -6.06
CA ARG A 94 4.44 -18.06 -4.94
C ARG A 94 4.36 -17.30 -3.61
N ASP A 95 4.99 -16.13 -3.52
CA ASP A 95 4.99 -15.32 -2.31
C ASP A 95 3.82 -14.33 -2.33
N HIS A 96 2.60 -14.87 -2.33
CA HIS A 96 1.37 -14.09 -2.27
C HIS A 96 0.43 -14.62 -1.20
N ASP A 97 -0.30 -13.72 -0.57
CA ASP A 97 -1.26 -14.04 0.48
C ASP A 97 -2.43 -13.05 0.43
N LEU A 98 -3.45 -13.37 -0.36
CA LEU A 98 -4.64 -12.52 -0.47
C LEU A 98 -5.41 -12.40 0.85
N PRO A 99 -5.69 -13.49 1.60
CA PRO A 99 -6.34 -13.33 2.91
C PRO A 99 -5.56 -12.44 3.87
N GLY A 100 -4.24 -12.56 3.91
CA GLY A 100 -3.39 -11.71 4.73
C GLY A 100 -3.42 -10.26 4.28
N ALA A 101 -3.39 -10.01 2.97
CA ALA A 101 -3.51 -8.66 2.41
C ALA A 101 -4.84 -8.02 2.81
N LYS A 102 -5.94 -8.74 2.72
CA LYS A 102 -7.27 -8.26 3.13
C LYS A 102 -7.33 -7.98 4.63
N ALA A 103 -6.73 -8.84 5.45
CA ALA A 103 -6.70 -8.63 6.90
C ALA A 103 -5.95 -7.34 7.27
N TRP A 104 -4.84 -7.06 6.62
CA TRP A 104 -4.10 -5.82 6.84
C TRP A 104 -4.86 -4.59 6.33
N ALA A 105 -5.51 -4.68 5.16
CA ALA A 105 -6.34 -3.60 4.65
C ALA A 105 -7.47 -3.27 5.64
N GLU A 106 -8.14 -4.28 6.19
CA GLU A 106 -9.18 -4.09 7.19
C GLU A 106 -8.63 -3.45 8.47
N LYS A 107 -7.49 -3.93 8.95
CA LYS A 107 -6.84 -3.39 10.15
C LYS A 107 -6.51 -1.90 9.99
N VAL A 108 -5.96 -1.52 8.84
CA VAL A 108 -5.60 -0.13 8.56
C VAL A 108 -6.85 0.75 8.48
N LEU A 109 -7.89 0.30 7.79
CA LEU A 109 -9.14 1.04 7.68
C LEU A 109 -9.84 1.22 9.04
N LYS A 110 -9.83 0.21 9.89
CA LYS A 110 -10.40 0.29 11.23
C LYS A 110 -9.63 1.24 12.15
N ALA A 111 -8.31 1.28 12.02
CA ALA A 111 -7.47 2.20 12.80
C ALA A 111 -7.66 3.64 12.34
N GLY A 112 -8.11 3.85 11.10
CA GLY A 112 -8.29 5.17 10.51
C GLY A 112 -7.02 5.68 9.86
N LEU A 113 -7.18 6.36 8.75
CA LEU A 113 -6.08 6.96 8.02
C LEU A 113 -5.98 8.44 8.37
N ARG A 114 -4.76 8.93 8.55
CA ARG A 114 -4.50 10.34 8.85
C ARG A 114 -3.13 10.75 8.35
N VAL A 115 -2.99 12.03 8.05
CA VAL A 115 -1.68 12.61 7.77
C VAL A 115 -0.92 12.71 9.08
N GLN A 116 0.30 12.18 9.11
CA GLN A 116 1.14 12.22 10.30
C GLN A 116 2.29 13.20 10.12
N ALA A 117 2.58 13.95 11.17
CA ALA A 117 3.72 14.84 11.19
C ALA A 117 5.02 14.03 11.24
N THR A 118 6.07 14.59 10.66
CA THR A 118 7.41 14.00 10.72
C THR A 118 7.90 13.99 12.17
N VAL A 119 8.36 12.84 12.64
CA VAL A 119 8.92 12.67 13.98
C VAL A 119 10.41 12.96 13.92
N PRO A 120 10.95 13.81 14.81
CA PRO A 120 12.40 14.05 14.85
C PRO A 120 13.17 12.76 15.08
N LEU A 121 14.37 12.68 14.49
CA LEU A 121 15.17 11.45 14.50
C LEU A 121 15.46 10.95 15.94
N GLU A 122 15.75 11.85 16.86
CA GLU A 122 16.07 11.51 18.24
C GLU A 122 14.85 11.06 19.06
N ALA A 123 13.65 11.22 18.54
CA ALA A 123 12.41 10.77 19.18
C ALA A 123 11.90 9.42 18.67
N ARG A 124 12.58 8.84 17.69
CA ARG A 124 12.15 7.59 17.03
C ARG A 124 12.57 6.35 17.79
#